data_84920633e0c7d420824e9627a33a0cea
#
_entry.id   84920633e0c7d420824e9627a33a0cea
#
_cell.length_a   1.000
_cell.length_b   1.000
_cell.length_c   1.000
_cell.angle_alpha   90.00
_cell.angle_beta   90.00
_cell.angle_gamma   90.00
#
_symmetry.space_group_name_H-M   'P 1'
#
loop_
_entity.id
_entity.type
_entity.pdbx_description
1 polymer ?
#
loop_
_entity_poly.entity_id
_entity_poly.type
_entity_poly.pdbx_seq_one_letter_code
_entity_poly.pdbx_strand_id
1 'polypeptide(L)'
;MHFKLGELFCGPGGMAIASTKVVPVKSATHEEFSLSHSWGVDFSKAAIETFRANLGKDKGIEMDARKFVATELTPEKRINALAFGFPCNSFSQVGKRKGLGDEEFGDLYKTGISVIEAYSPDWFVAENVSGISKSSDEDHDDASWELIKILKDLANAGVGYNVVAHLYKFEEYGVPQARHRYVIVGIRHDIAEKESISFRPPAPTYGPGKLHRFVTCSDVLSKVSNKTRWGGKKTRQSETVVARLKFTPPGENAWKLDELVDPEKYSDEELDEYLKCIPWYETDIAPKFPIRNLHDRMETVRARIEEVRLHCQKAKMSHIYRRLDPNRPAYTLTGSGGGGTHIYHYSEHRALTNEERAALQTFPGDFTFIGSSEEIRRQIGMAVPTKGAEKIFGAILKTFAKVPYDYVEPDPALVFYPNKKRSK
;
A
#
# COMPACT_ATOMS: atom_id res chain seq x y z
N MET A 1 -9.97 -25.10 -16.26
CA MET A 1 -8.62 -25.03 -15.61
C MET A 1 -8.73 -24.38 -14.23
N HIS A 2 -8.11 -24.97 -13.18
CA HIS A 2 -8.14 -24.43 -11.83
C HIS A 2 -6.72 -24.09 -11.34
N PHE A 3 -6.54 -22.86 -10.89
CA PHE A 3 -5.24 -22.40 -10.39
C PHE A 3 -5.21 -22.47 -8.85
N LYS A 4 -4.14 -23.06 -8.32
CA LYS A 4 -3.83 -23.14 -6.90
C LYS A 4 -2.72 -22.14 -6.58
N LEU A 5 -3.06 -21.07 -5.87
CA LEU A 5 -2.16 -19.97 -5.56
C LEU A 5 -1.39 -20.24 -4.26
N GLY A 6 -0.07 -20.25 -4.33
CA GLY A 6 0.81 -20.10 -3.17
C GLY A 6 1.26 -18.64 -3.02
N GLU A 7 1.52 -18.20 -1.81
CA GLU A 7 1.91 -16.81 -1.54
C GLU A 7 3.12 -16.74 -0.59
N LEU A 8 4.22 -16.10 -1.00
CA LEU A 8 5.32 -15.73 -0.11
C LEU A 8 5.15 -14.27 0.34
N PHE A 9 5.62 -13.97 1.55
CA PHE A 9 5.47 -12.66 2.17
C PHE A 9 4.00 -12.22 2.22
N CYS A 10 3.12 -13.16 2.56
CA CYS A 10 1.67 -13.00 2.41
C CYS A 10 1.08 -11.94 3.37
N GLY A 11 1.80 -11.55 4.41
CA GLY A 11 1.29 -10.65 5.42
C GLY A 11 -0.05 -11.12 6.00
N PRO A 12 -1.05 -10.23 6.17
CA PRO A 12 -2.38 -10.61 6.63
C PRO A 12 -3.25 -11.29 5.56
N GLY A 13 -2.76 -11.43 4.31
CA GLY A 13 -3.47 -12.08 3.22
C GLY A 13 -4.21 -11.12 2.27
N GLY A 14 -3.62 -9.98 1.93
CA GLY A 14 -4.24 -9.03 1.00
C GLY A 14 -4.49 -9.62 -0.38
N MET A 15 -3.49 -10.26 -0.99
CA MET A 15 -3.64 -10.97 -2.26
C MET A 15 -4.43 -12.27 -2.11
N ALA A 16 -4.22 -13.01 -1.01
CA ALA A 16 -4.96 -14.24 -0.74
C ALA A 16 -6.48 -14.01 -0.67
N ILE A 17 -6.93 -12.99 0.05
CA ILE A 17 -8.37 -12.63 0.12
C ILE A 17 -8.89 -12.17 -1.26
N ALA A 18 -8.08 -11.43 -2.02
CA ALA A 18 -8.44 -11.06 -3.39
C ALA A 18 -8.67 -12.29 -4.27
N SER A 19 -7.81 -13.32 -4.15
CA SER A 19 -7.94 -14.56 -4.93
C SER A 19 -9.26 -15.31 -4.68
N THR A 20 -9.82 -15.22 -3.47
CA THR A 20 -11.11 -15.83 -3.14
C THR A 20 -12.32 -15.05 -3.69
N LYS A 21 -12.12 -13.82 -4.14
CA LYS A 21 -13.17 -12.94 -4.65
C LYS A 21 -13.20 -12.82 -6.17
N VAL A 22 -12.16 -13.31 -6.83
CA VAL A 22 -12.11 -13.31 -8.30
C VAL A 22 -13.18 -14.23 -8.85
N VAL A 23 -14.05 -13.68 -9.68
CA VAL A 23 -15.10 -14.46 -10.34
C VAL A 23 -14.47 -15.38 -11.37
N PRO A 24 -14.82 -16.67 -11.39
CA PRO A 24 -14.38 -17.60 -12.43
C PRO A 24 -14.76 -17.09 -13.83
N VAL A 25 -13.90 -17.35 -14.81
CA VAL A 25 -14.05 -16.90 -16.20
C VAL A 25 -14.29 -18.12 -17.07
N LYS A 26 -15.31 -18.08 -17.95
CA LYS A 26 -15.56 -19.12 -18.93
C LYS A 26 -15.03 -18.71 -20.29
N SER A 27 -14.30 -19.61 -20.94
CA SER A 27 -13.85 -19.45 -22.31
C SER A 27 -15.01 -19.59 -23.32
N ALA A 28 -14.77 -19.29 -24.58
CA ALA A 28 -15.72 -19.52 -25.66
C ALA A 28 -16.11 -21.01 -25.81
N THR A 29 -15.25 -21.92 -25.38
CA THR A 29 -15.50 -23.37 -25.36
C THR A 29 -16.13 -23.86 -24.05
N HIS A 30 -16.64 -22.95 -23.21
CA HIS A 30 -17.24 -23.22 -21.90
C HIS A 30 -16.29 -23.82 -20.85
N GLU A 31 -14.98 -23.86 -21.09
CA GLU A 31 -14.01 -24.21 -20.05
C GLU A 31 -13.97 -23.13 -19.00
N GLU A 32 -14.05 -23.52 -17.72
CA GLU A 32 -13.98 -22.60 -16.58
C GLU A 32 -12.55 -22.42 -16.08
N PHE A 33 -12.15 -21.17 -15.92
CA PHE A 33 -10.88 -20.76 -15.33
C PHE A 33 -11.15 -20.13 -13.96
N SER A 34 -10.62 -20.76 -12.91
CA SER A 34 -10.87 -20.37 -11.52
C SER A 34 -9.60 -20.35 -10.69
N LEU A 35 -9.64 -19.67 -9.55
CA LEU A 35 -8.51 -19.45 -8.66
C LEU A 35 -8.89 -19.80 -7.23
N SER A 36 -8.02 -20.54 -6.53
CA SER A 36 -8.13 -20.75 -5.09
C SER A 36 -6.78 -20.54 -4.41
N HIS A 37 -6.80 -20.12 -3.16
CA HIS A 37 -5.59 -19.97 -2.36
C HIS A 37 -5.22 -21.30 -1.70
N SER A 38 -3.97 -21.70 -1.82
CA SER A 38 -3.43 -22.96 -1.27
C SER A 38 -2.71 -22.74 0.05
N TRP A 39 -1.63 -21.95 0.05
CA TRP A 39 -0.84 -21.64 1.25
C TRP A 39 -0.23 -20.23 1.18
N GLY A 40 -0.01 -19.64 2.36
CA GLY A 40 0.70 -18.36 2.51
C GLY A 40 1.79 -18.44 3.57
N VAL A 41 2.95 -17.86 3.30
CA VAL A 41 4.12 -17.84 4.18
C VAL A 41 4.46 -16.41 4.56
N ASP A 42 4.62 -16.16 5.85
CA ASP A 42 5.16 -14.92 6.40
C ASP A 42 5.86 -15.22 7.73
N PHE A 43 6.86 -14.41 8.08
CA PHE A 43 7.59 -14.58 9.34
C PHE A 43 6.86 -13.94 10.54
N SER A 44 5.91 -13.05 10.29
CA SER A 44 5.17 -12.32 11.32
C SER A 44 4.05 -13.17 11.91
N LYS A 45 4.19 -13.56 13.17
CA LYS A 45 3.17 -14.34 13.89
C LYS A 45 1.79 -13.69 13.83
N ALA A 46 1.68 -12.41 14.17
CA ALA A 46 0.40 -11.69 14.16
C ALA A 46 -0.22 -11.63 12.75
N ALA A 47 0.59 -11.48 11.71
CA ALA A 47 0.12 -11.51 10.33
C ALA A 47 -0.42 -12.91 9.95
N ILE A 48 0.28 -13.97 10.31
CA ILE A 48 -0.17 -15.35 10.04
C ILE A 48 -1.41 -15.73 10.86
N GLU A 49 -1.51 -15.28 12.10
CA GLU A 49 -2.75 -15.49 12.87
C GLU A 49 -3.94 -14.77 12.23
N THR A 50 -3.75 -13.54 11.75
CA THR A 50 -4.74 -12.82 10.94
C THR A 50 -5.10 -13.59 9.67
N PHE A 51 -4.09 -14.05 8.93
CA PHE A 51 -4.25 -14.84 7.71
C PHE A 51 -5.11 -16.10 7.98
N ARG A 52 -4.74 -16.86 9.00
CA ARG A 52 -5.46 -18.10 9.41
C ARG A 52 -6.90 -17.85 9.82
N ALA A 53 -7.17 -16.75 10.50
CA ALA A 53 -8.53 -16.39 10.92
C ALA A 53 -9.49 -16.12 9.75
N ASN A 54 -8.95 -15.67 8.60
CA ASN A 54 -9.76 -15.27 7.45
C ASN A 54 -9.75 -16.29 6.28
N LEU A 55 -8.71 -17.11 6.18
CA LEU A 55 -8.47 -17.95 5.00
C LEU A 55 -8.40 -19.45 5.31
N GLY A 56 -8.24 -19.82 6.60
CA GLY A 56 -8.17 -21.20 7.06
C GLY A 56 -6.91 -21.49 7.87
N LYS A 57 -7.07 -22.25 8.94
CA LYS A 57 -6.01 -22.54 9.92
C LYS A 57 -4.83 -23.28 9.34
N ASP A 58 -5.05 -24.10 8.35
CA ASP A 58 -4.08 -24.96 7.65
C ASP A 58 -3.31 -24.26 6.54
N LYS A 59 -3.76 -23.08 6.12
CA LYS A 59 -3.19 -22.37 4.96
C LYS A 59 -2.06 -21.40 5.31
N GLY A 60 -2.03 -20.85 6.52
CA GLY A 60 -0.99 -19.90 6.95
C GLY A 60 0.23 -20.61 7.56
N ILE A 61 1.43 -20.30 7.10
CA ILE A 61 2.69 -20.88 7.56
C ILE A 61 3.56 -19.76 8.15
N GLU A 62 3.79 -19.79 9.46
CA GLU A 62 4.68 -18.88 10.16
C GLU A 62 6.11 -19.35 9.98
N MET A 63 6.84 -18.75 9.05
CA MET A 63 8.22 -19.10 8.73
C MET A 63 8.91 -18.00 7.92
N ASP A 64 10.24 -17.87 8.07
CA ASP A 64 11.04 -17.08 7.12
C ASP A 64 10.96 -17.73 5.72
N ALA A 65 10.71 -16.91 4.70
CA ALA A 65 10.54 -17.39 3.32
C ALA A 65 11.77 -18.13 2.79
N ARG A 66 12.98 -17.73 3.20
CA ARG A 66 14.24 -18.42 2.83
C ARG A 66 14.30 -19.82 3.44
N LYS A 67 13.88 -19.97 4.70
CA LYS A 67 13.79 -21.27 5.35
C LYS A 67 12.73 -22.14 4.67
N PHE A 68 11.58 -21.55 4.36
CA PHE A 68 10.49 -22.27 3.68
C PHE A 68 10.96 -22.85 2.34
N VAL A 69 11.61 -22.07 1.50
CA VAL A 69 12.11 -22.59 0.20
C VAL A 69 13.21 -23.63 0.36
N ALA A 70 13.97 -23.58 1.44
CA ALA A 70 15.04 -24.57 1.69
C ALA A 70 14.51 -25.90 2.24
N THR A 71 13.37 -25.93 2.96
CA THR A 71 12.96 -27.11 3.74
C THR A 71 11.55 -27.60 3.46
N GLU A 72 10.67 -26.79 2.85
CA GLU A 72 9.23 -27.05 2.81
C GLU A 72 8.64 -27.15 1.40
N LEU A 73 9.45 -27.05 0.34
CA LEU A 73 8.98 -27.20 -1.04
C LEU A 73 8.80 -28.71 -1.36
N THR A 74 7.66 -29.26 -0.96
CA THR A 74 7.29 -30.66 -1.14
C THR A 74 6.24 -30.85 -2.23
N PRO A 75 6.06 -32.05 -2.80
CA PRO A 75 5.03 -32.34 -3.80
C PRO A 75 3.61 -31.99 -3.33
N GLU A 76 3.31 -32.14 -2.03
CA GLU A 76 2.00 -31.89 -1.43
C GLU A 76 1.66 -30.40 -1.44
N LYS A 77 2.67 -29.53 -1.39
CA LYS A 77 2.54 -28.07 -1.46
C LYS A 77 2.60 -27.54 -2.89
N ARG A 78 2.61 -28.41 -3.90
CA ARG A 78 2.71 -27.98 -5.30
C ARG A 78 1.57 -27.06 -5.70
N ILE A 79 1.93 -25.99 -6.35
CA ILE A 79 1.07 -24.95 -6.88
C ILE A 79 1.28 -24.78 -8.39
N ASN A 80 0.30 -24.18 -9.06
CA ASN A 80 0.42 -23.76 -10.46
C ASN A 80 0.21 -22.24 -10.64
N ALA A 81 0.12 -21.51 -9.53
CA ALA A 81 0.10 -20.06 -9.49
C ALA A 81 0.89 -19.57 -8.26
N LEU A 82 1.70 -18.52 -8.40
CA LEU A 82 2.49 -17.94 -7.31
C LEU A 82 2.27 -16.44 -7.19
N ALA A 83 2.12 -15.94 -5.96
CA ALA A 83 2.18 -14.52 -5.66
C ALA A 83 3.28 -14.24 -4.62
N PHE A 84 3.98 -13.11 -4.74
CA PHE A 84 4.94 -12.69 -3.73
C PHE A 84 5.19 -11.18 -3.75
N GLY A 85 4.99 -10.55 -2.59
CA GLY A 85 5.32 -9.14 -2.35
C GLY A 85 6.62 -9.05 -1.56
N PHE A 86 7.77 -9.12 -2.22
CA PHE A 86 9.05 -9.15 -1.52
C PHE A 86 9.36 -7.81 -0.84
N PRO A 87 9.91 -7.83 0.40
CA PRO A 87 10.20 -6.62 1.17
C PRO A 87 11.13 -5.66 0.43
N CYS A 88 10.80 -4.37 0.51
CA CYS A 88 11.48 -3.29 -0.17
C CYS A 88 12.11 -2.29 0.80
N ASN A 89 12.62 -2.76 1.94
CA ASN A 89 13.26 -1.87 2.92
C ASN A 89 14.45 -1.13 2.33
N SER A 90 15.12 -1.72 1.34
CA SER A 90 16.27 -1.16 0.64
C SER A 90 15.90 -0.12 -0.43
N PHE A 91 14.66 -0.10 -0.92
CA PHE A 91 14.19 0.76 -2.01
C PHE A 91 13.18 1.83 -1.55
N SER A 92 12.72 1.79 -0.29
CA SER A 92 11.68 2.70 0.18
C SER A 92 12.24 4.10 0.48
N GLN A 93 11.43 5.14 0.23
CA GLN A 93 11.80 6.53 0.56
C GLN A 93 12.04 6.78 2.06
N VAL A 94 11.59 5.87 2.92
CA VAL A 94 11.75 5.92 4.39
C VAL A 94 12.96 5.09 4.86
N GLY A 95 13.52 4.21 4.01
CA GLY A 95 14.69 3.38 4.28
C GLY A 95 16.01 4.01 3.86
N LYS A 96 17.13 3.31 4.13
CA LYS A 96 18.49 3.77 3.80
C LYS A 96 18.88 3.67 2.32
N ARG A 97 17.95 3.36 1.41
CA ARG A 97 18.12 3.22 -0.05
C ARG A 97 19.37 2.41 -0.47
N LYS A 98 19.60 1.26 0.13
CA LYS A 98 20.75 0.41 -0.19
C LYS A 98 20.57 -0.46 -1.44
N GLY A 99 19.38 -0.48 -2.03
CA GLY A 99 19.04 -1.24 -3.24
C GLY A 99 19.32 -2.76 -3.11
N LEU A 100 19.72 -3.39 -4.20
CA LEU A 100 20.11 -4.81 -4.22
C LEU A 100 21.41 -5.10 -3.43
N GLY A 101 22.17 -4.08 -3.04
CA GLY A 101 23.35 -4.20 -2.18
C GLY A 101 23.05 -4.38 -0.69
N ASP A 102 21.78 -4.46 -0.29
CA ASP A 102 21.40 -4.77 1.09
C ASP A 102 21.54 -6.28 1.33
N GLU A 103 22.49 -6.65 2.21
CA GLU A 103 22.78 -8.06 2.53
C GLU A 103 21.59 -8.81 3.13
N GLU A 104 20.64 -8.10 3.76
CA GLU A 104 19.51 -8.71 4.46
C GLU A 104 18.26 -8.83 3.56
N PHE A 105 18.00 -7.82 2.71
CA PHE A 105 16.73 -7.70 1.97
C PHE A 105 16.88 -7.60 0.45
N GLY A 106 18.08 -7.29 -0.06
CA GLY A 106 18.30 -7.06 -1.49
C GLY A 106 17.98 -8.27 -2.39
N ASP A 107 18.14 -9.47 -1.87
CA ASP A 107 18.01 -10.74 -2.61
C ASP A 107 16.70 -11.51 -2.33
N LEU A 108 15.77 -10.95 -1.54
CA LEU A 108 14.55 -11.68 -1.15
C LEU A 108 13.64 -12.06 -2.33
N TYR A 109 13.69 -11.35 -3.46
CA TYR A 109 12.95 -11.77 -4.66
C TYR A 109 13.42 -13.13 -5.20
N LYS A 110 14.67 -13.55 -4.91
CA LYS A 110 15.22 -14.85 -5.29
C LYS A 110 14.49 -16.02 -4.61
N THR A 111 13.87 -15.80 -3.44
CA THR A 111 13.02 -16.83 -2.83
C THR A 111 11.79 -17.14 -3.70
N GLY A 112 11.24 -16.14 -4.37
CA GLY A 112 10.20 -16.34 -5.38
C GLY A 112 10.72 -17.15 -6.58
N ILE A 113 11.93 -16.84 -7.05
CA ILE A 113 12.60 -17.62 -8.13
C ILE A 113 12.78 -19.08 -7.71
N SER A 114 13.21 -19.36 -6.48
CA SER A 114 13.36 -20.74 -6.00
C SER A 114 12.03 -21.53 -6.04
N VAL A 115 10.90 -20.91 -5.70
CA VAL A 115 9.58 -21.55 -5.84
C VAL A 115 9.21 -21.75 -7.31
N ILE A 116 9.53 -20.79 -8.19
CA ILE A 116 9.31 -20.89 -9.63
C ILE A 116 10.10 -22.06 -10.21
N GLU A 117 11.37 -22.23 -9.81
CA GLU A 117 12.22 -23.34 -10.25
C GLU A 117 11.73 -24.70 -9.76
N ALA A 118 11.25 -24.77 -8.51
CA ALA A 118 10.78 -26.03 -7.91
C ALA A 118 9.44 -26.49 -8.50
N TYR A 119 8.50 -25.56 -8.72
CA TYR A 119 7.11 -25.92 -9.06
C TYR A 119 6.73 -25.60 -10.50
N SER A 120 7.47 -24.73 -11.19
CA SER A 120 7.16 -24.26 -12.55
C SER A 120 5.71 -23.83 -12.69
N PRO A 121 5.21 -22.87 -11.88
CA PRO A 121 3.81 -22.44 -11.93
C PRO A 121 3.45 -21.91 -13.32
N ASP A 122 2.19 -22.03 -13.71
CA ASP A 122 1.70 -21.56 -15.02
C ASP A 122 1.81 -20.03 -15.14
N TRP A 123 1.68 -19.35 -13.99
CA TRP A 123 1.89 -17.91 -13.89
C TRP A 123 2.35 -17.48 -12.48
N PHE A 124 2.93 -16.30 -12.41
CA PHE A 124 3.23 -15.66 -11.13
C PHE A 124 2.89 -14.16 -11.14
N VAL A 125 2.69 -13.61 -9.94
CA VAL A 125 2.59 -12.17 -9.67
C VAL A 125 3.63 -11.80 -8.62
N ALA A 126 4.48 -10.80 -8.92
CA ALA A 126 5.38 -10.20 -7.95
C ALA A 126 5.00 -8.72 -7.77
N GLU A 127 5.03 -8.23 -6.52
CA GLU A 127 4.69 -6.83 -6.20
C GLU A 127 5.86 -6.14 -5.50
N ASN A 128 6.06 -4.85 -5.83
CA ASN A 128 7.02 -4.01 -5.13
C ASN A 128 6.64 -2.52 -5.18
N VAL A 129 7.27 -1.71 -4.33
CA VAL A 129 7.01 -0.26 -4.28
C VAL A 129 7.48 0.44 -5.55
N SER A 130 6.87 1.59 -5.85
CA SER A 130 7.27 2.43 -7.00
C SER A 130 8.72 2.94 -6.91
N GLY A 131 9.31 2.97 -5.71
CA GLY A 131 10.70 3.37 -5.50
C GLY A 131 11.74 2.45 -6.14
N ILE A 132 11.37 1.21 -6.51
CA ILE A 132 12.26 0.27 -7.20
C ILE A 132 12.69 0.75 -8.61
N SER A 133 11.96 1.69 -9.22
CA SER A 133 12.32 2.28 -10.51
C SER A 133 13.20 3.52 -10.40
N LYS A 134 13.53 3.97 -9.19
CA LYS A 134 14.40 5.13 -8.99
C LYS A 134 15.80 4.65 -8.66
N SER A 135 16.76 4.99 -9.50
CA SER A 135 18.19 4.76 -9.24
C SER A 135 18.63 5.40 -7.92
N SER A 136 19.55 4.75 -7.21
CA SER A 136 20.25 5.34 -6.06
C SER A 136 21.27 6.42 -6.49
N ASP A 137 21.69 6.41 -7.75
CA ASP A 137 22.60 7.40 -8.34
C ASP A 137 21.80 8.45 -9.10
N GLU A 138 22.00 9.73 -8.73
CA GLU A 138 21.30 10.88 -9.30
C GLU A 138 21.61 11.14 -10.80
N ASP A 139 22.58 10.40 -11.39
CA ASP A 139 23.07 10.61 -12.75
C ASP A 139 22.45 9.70 -13.83
N HIS A 140 21.52 8.80 -13.50
CA HIS A 140 20.88 7.92 -14.49
C HIS A 140 19.35 8.06 -14.48
N ASP A 141 18.84 8.66 -15.56
CA ASP A 141 17.40 8.85 -15.85
C ASP A 141 16.68 7.56 -16.29
N ASP A 142 17.41 6.45 -16.43
CA ASP A 142 16.83 5.17 -16.85
C ASP A 142 16.16 4.40 -15.70
N ALA A 143 15.05 3.76 -16.04
CA ALA A 143 14.34 2.82 -15.15
C ALA A 143 15.37 1.92 -14.48
N SER A 144 15.44 1.96 -13.15
CA SER A 144 16.56 1.50 -12.39
C SER A 144 17.04 0.14 -12.91
N TRP A 145 18.34 0.01 -13.16
CA TRP A 145 18.97 -1.24 -13.57
C TRP A 145 18.53 -2.41 -12.66
N GLU A 146 18.16 -2.14 -11.43
CA GLU A 146 17.68 -3.10 -10.44
C GLU A 146 16.33 -3.72 -10.84
N LEU A 147 15.37 -2.89 -11.26
CA LEU A 147 14.10 -3.40 -11.78
C LEU A 147 14.33 -4.24 -13.03
N ILE A 148 15.14 -3.74 -13.96
CA ILE A 148 15.50 -4.46 -15.20
C ILE A 148 16.19 -5.80 -14.88
N LYS A 149 17.11 -5.82 -13.89
CA LYS A 149 17.77 -7.04 -13.45
C LYS A 149 16.76 -8.05 -12.91
N ILE A 150 15.86 -7.61 -12.01
CA ILE A 150 14.81 -8.48 -11.45
C ILE A 150 13.92 -9.05 -12.56
N LEU A 151 13.51 -8.23 -13.54
CA LEU A 151 12.68 -8.68 -14.66
C LEU A 151 13.41 -9.74 -15.52
N LYS A 152 14.71 -9.55 -15.78
CA LYS A 152 15.55 -10.53 -16.51
C LYS A 152 15.69 -11.83 -15.71
N ASP A 153 15.96 -11.75 -14.41
CA ASP A 153 16.11 -12.92 -13.56
C ASP A 153 14.79 -13.73 -13.51
N LEU A 154 13.64 -13.05 -13.36
CA LEU A 154 12.32 -13.68 -13.38
C LEU A 154 11.95 -14.27 -14.75
N ALA A 155 12.30 -13.61 -15.85
CA ALA A 155 12.04 -14.13 -17.20
C ALA A 155 12.85 -15.42 -17.47
N ASN A 156 14.04 -15.55 -16.89
CA ASN A 156 14.91 -16.71 -17.09
C ASN A 156 14.76 -17.79 -15.99
N ALA A 157 13.86 -17.59 -15.01
CA ALA A 157 13.66 -18.54 -13.93
C ALA A 157 13.07 -19.87 -14.43
N GLY A 158 13.68 -21.00 -14.00
CA GLY A 158 13.22 -22.35 -14.30
C GLY A 158 13.06 -22.63 -15.80
N VAL A 159 11.83 -22.85 -16.23
CA VAL A 159 11.47 -23.16 -17.63
C VAL A 159 11.33 -21.92 -18.52
N GLY A 160 11.41 -20.71 -17.94
CA GLY A 160 11.28 -19.43 -18.61
C GLY A 160 9.86 -18.87 -18.62
N TYR A 161 9.76 -17.53 -18.54
CA TYR A 161 8.48 -16.81 -18.45
C TYR A 161 8.46 -15.58 -19.36
N ASN A 162 7.30 -15.31 -19.95
CA ASN A 162 7.01 -14.02 -20.57
C ASN A 162 6.59 -13.08 -19.43
N VAL A 163 7.39 -12.07 -19.14
CA VAL A 163 7.26 -11.18 -17.99
C VAL A 163 6.83 -9.80 -18.44
N VAL A 164 5.82 -9.25 -17.80
CA VAL A 164 5.32 -7.89 -18.01
C VAL A 164 5.26 -7.18 -16.67
N ALA A 165 5.94 -6.04 -16.54
CA ALA A 165 5.82 -5.16 -15.39
C ALA A 165 5.00 -3.91 -15.74
N HIS A 166 4.19 -3.44 -14.79
CA HIS A 166 3.38 -2.24 -14.92
C HIS A 166 3.27 -1.50 -13.60
N LEU A 167 3.32 -0.15 -13.65
CA LEU A 167 3.10 0.70 -12.48
C LEU A 167 1.60 0.93 -12.28
N TYR A 168 1.01 0.20 -11.36
CA TYR A 168 -0.39 0.39 -11.00
C TYR A 168 -0.55 1.57 -10.03
N LYS A 169 -1.40 2.52 -10.39
CA LYS A 169 -1.96 3.53 -9.51
C LYS A 169 -3.31 3.00 -9.04
N PHE A 170 -3.36 2.39 -7.87
CA PHE A 170 -4.53 1.63 -7.43
C PHE A 170 -5.80 2.46 -7.29
N GLU A 171 -5.70 3.77 -7.12
CA GLU A 171 -6.84 4.69 -7.18
C GLU A 171 -7.56 4.63 -8.53
N GLU A 172 -6.86 4.33 -9.61
CA GLU A 172 -7.41 4.17 -10.96
C GLU A 172 -8.18 2.84 -11.14
N TYR A 173 -8.13 1.97 -10.13
CA TYR A 173 -8.81 0.66 -10.08
C TYR A 173 -9.86 0.59 -8.96
N GLY A 174 -10.30 1.75 -8.44
CA GLY A 174 -11.36 1.88 -7.46
C GLY A 174 -10.93 1.63 -6.01
N VAL A 175 -9.63 1.73 -5.72
CA VAL A 175 -9.11 1.77 -4.37
C VAL A 175 -9.15 3.22 -3.88
N PRO A 176 -9.71 3.51 -2.70
CA PRO A 176 -9.81 4.87 -2.17
C PRO A 176 -8.48 5.37 -1.57
N GLN A 177 -7.37 5.05 -2.22
CA GLN A 177 -6.02 5.37 -1.77
C GLN A 177 -5.07 5.52 -2.97
N ALA A 178 -4.33 6.63 -3.02
CA ALA A 178 -3.25 6.86 -3.96
C ALA A 178 -2.04 6.01 -3.54
N ARG A 179 -2.04 4.75 -3.99
CA ARG A 179 -1.00 3.76 -3.73
C ARG A 179 -0.43 3.25 -5.04
N HIS A 180 0.81 3.55 -5.29
CA HIS A 180 1.49 3.20 -6.53
C HIS A 180 2.44 2.03 -6.29
N ARG A 181 2.31 0.97 -7.13
CA ARG A 181 3.12 -0.25 -7.03
C ARG A 181 3.45 -0.80 -8.40
N TYR A 182 4.67 -1.25 -8.56
CA TYR A 182 4.99 -2.14 -9.66
C TYR A 182 4.41 -3.51 -9.38
N VAL A 183 3.65 -4.01 -10.35
CA VAL A 183 3.21 -5.41 -10.37
C VAL A 183 3.78 -6.06 -11.61
N ILE A 184 4.44 -7.18 -11.40
CA ILE A 184 5.12 -7.97 -12.41
C ILE A 184 4.31 -9.24 -12.57
N VAL A 185 3.84 -9.52 -13.78
CA VAL A 185 3.13 -10.75 -14.11
C VAL A 185 3.98 -11.56 -15.07
N GLY A 186 4.24 -12.82 -14.71
CA GLY A 186 4.92 -13.78 -15.59
C GLY A 186 3.98 -14.91 -15.98
N ILE A 187 3.87 -15.19 -17.28
CA ILE A 187 3.20 -16.39 -17.81
C ILE A 187 4.29 -17.31 -18.34
N ARG A 188 4.21 -18.60 -17.98
CA ARG A 188 5.18 -19.60 -18.40
C ARG A 188 5.29 -19.62 -19.92
N HIS A 189 6.53 -19.55 -20.45
CA HIS A 189 6.79 -19.28 -21.85
C HIS A 189 6.20 -20.36 -22.80
N ASP A 190 6.35 -21.64 -22.45
CA ASP A 190 5.80 -22.76 -23.24
C ASP A 190 4.26 -22.71 -23.34
N ILE A 191 3.58 -22.27 -22.25
CA ILE A 191 2.12 -22.09 -22.26
C ILE A 191 1.75 -20.88 -23.12
N ALA A 192 2.45 -19.76 -22.94
CA ALA A 192 2.19 -18.54 -23.69
C ALA A 192 2.32 -18.78 -25.22
N GLU A 193 3.36 -19.49 -25.65
CA GLU A 193 3.58 -19.86 -27.05
C GLU A 193 2.50 -20.83 -27.56
N LYS A 194 2.29 -21.95 -26.84
CA LYS A 194 1.31 -22.98 -27.21
C LYS A 194 -0.10 -22.42 -27.35
N GLU A 195 -0.51 -21.63 -26.36
CA GLU A 195 -1.87 -21.08 -26.29
C GLU A 195 -2.00 -19.72 -27.04
N SER A 196 -0.90 -19.17 -27.55
CA SER A 196 -0.86 -17.84 -28.20
C SER A 196 -1.48 -16.76 -27.29
N ILE A 197 -1.10 -16.74 -26.00
CA ILE A 197 -1.59 -15.77 -25.02
C ILE A 197 -0.46 -14.86 -24.54
N SER A 198 -0.83 -13.61 -24.24
CA SER A 198 0.06 -12.62 -23.63
C SER A 198 -0.72 -11.81 -22.63
N PHE A 199 -0.15 -11.64 -21.42
CA PHE A 199 -0.74 -10.78 -20.42
C PHE A 199 -0.60 -9.31 -20.82
N ARG A 200 -1.68 -8.54 -20.64
CA ARG A 200 -1.68 -7.09 -20.74
C ARG A 200 -2.28 -6.49 -19.49
N PRO A 201 -1.71 -5.40 -18.94
CA PRO A 201 -2.29 -4.76 -17.76
C PRO A 201 -3.73 -4.31 -18.03
N PRO A 202 -4.71 -4.63 -17.15
CA PRO A 202 -6.08 -4.17 -17.36
C PRO A 202 -6.15 -2.65 -17.39
N ALA A 203 -7.01 -2.09 -18.23
CA ALA A 203 -7.18 -0.66 -18.34
C ALA A 203 -7.80 -0.07 -17.07
N PRO A 204 -7.36 1.14 -16.64
CA PRO A 204 -7.96 1.84 -15.51
C PRO A 204 -9.40 2.27 -15.83
N THR A 205 -10.30 2.07 -14.88
CA THR A 205 -11.73 2.39 -15.00
C THR A 205 -12.18 3.55 -14.12
N TYR A 206 -11.29 4.08 -13.27
CA TYR A 206 -11.58 5.19 -12.36
C TYR A 206 -10.65 6.39 -12.65
N GLY A 207 -11.17 7.60 -12.54
CA GLY A 207 -10.43 8.83 -12.71
C GLY A 207 -11.06 9.83 -13.67
N PRO A 208 -10.41 10.97 -13.93
CA PRO A 208 -10.88 11.96 -14.88
C PRO A 208 -11.04 11.36 -16.29
N GLY A 209 -12.21 11.52 -16.89
CA GLY A 209 -12.50 10.98 -18.23
C GLY A 209 -12.65 9.45 -18.30
N LYS A 210 -12.69 8.74 -17.16
CA LYS A 210 -12.94 7.29 -17.07
C LYS A 210 -14.40 6.99 -16.77
N LEU A 211 -14.78 5.70 -16.82
CA LEU A 211 -16.14 5.22 -16.54
C LEU A 211 -16.65 5.67 -15.16
N HIS A 212 -15.76 5.71 -14.17
CA HIS A 212 -16.07 6.11 -12.80
C HIS A 212 -15.14 7.22 -12.34
N ARG A 213 -15.63 8.14 -11.48
CA ARG A 213 -14.78 9.05 -10.72
C ARG A 213 -13.92 8.28 -9.71
N PHE A 214 -12.83 8.86 -9.25
CA PHE A 214 -12.09 8.29 -8.14
C PHE A 214 -12.99 8.04 -6.92
N VAL A 215 -12.75 6.93 -6.23
CA VAL A 215 -13.34 6.70 -4.91
C VAL A 215 -12.57 7.53 -3.90
N THR A 216 -13.24 8.48 -3.28
CA THR A 216 -12.62 9.39 -2.32
C THR A 216 -12.55 8.77 -0.92
N CYS A 217 -11.70 9.33 -0.04
CA CYS A 217 -11.66 8.86 1.33
C CYS A 217 -12.98 9.12 2.07
N SER A 218 -13.72 10.20 1.77
CA SER A 218 -15.04 10.47 2.37
C SER A 218 -16.11 9.45 1.96
N ASP A 219 -16.07 8.94 0.72
CA ASP A 219 -17.01 7.89 0.25
C ASP A 219 -16.92 6.61 1.11
N VAL A 220 -15.76 6.37 1.71
CA VAL A 220 -15.48 5.18 2.49
C VAL A 220 -15.57 5.45 3.99
N LEU A 221 -14.90 6.48 4.48
CA LEU A 221 -14.82 6.75 5.92
C LEU A 221 -16.18 7.11 6.53
N SER A 222 -17.07 7.75 5.78
CA SER A 222 -18.44 8.02 6.23
C SER A 222 -19.28 6.76 6.53
N LYS A 223 -18.86 5.60 6.00
CA LYS A 223 -19.53 4.30 6.18
C LYS A 223 -18.90 3.43 7.25
N VAL A 224 -17.70 3.80 7.74
CA VAL A 224 -17.01 3.04 8.77
C VAL A 224 -17.68 3.30 10.11
N SER A 225 -18.12 2.21 10.76
CA SER A 225 -18.73 2.29 12.09
C SER A 225 -17.75 2.85 13.12
N ASN A 226 -18.23 3.70 14.01
CA ASN A 226 -17.48 4.19 15.16
C ASN A 226 -17.16 3.10 16.21
N LYS A 227 -17.65 1.87 16.05
CA LYS A 227 -17.33 0.74 16.91
C LYS A 227 -15.99 0.14 16.50
N THR A 228 -15.03 0.18 17.41
CA THR A 228 -13.74 -0.47 17.24
C THR A 228 -13.89 -1.98 17.40
N ARG A 229 -13.56 -2.75 16.35
CA ARG A 229 -13.72 -4.22 16.34
C ARG A 229 -12.51 -4.93 16.95
N TRP A 230 -11.31 -4.37 16.76
CA TRP A 230 -10.05 -5.03 17.10
C TRP A 230 -9.39 -4.45 18.36
N GLY A 231 -10.21 -4.06 19.34
CA GLY A 231 -9.73 -3.55 20.64
C GLY A 231 -9.10 -2.16 20.61
N GLY A 232 -9.10 -1.51 19.47
CA GLY A 232 -8.58 -0.17 19.31
C GLY A 232 -9.58 0.87 19.83
N LYS A 233 -9.26 1.53 20.94
CA LYS A 233 -9.93 2.79 21.29
C LYS A 233 -9.56 3.82 20.22
N LYS A 234 -10.49 4.75 19.87
CA LYS A 234 -10.11 5.95 19.10
C LYS A 234 -8.84 6.51 19.71
N THR A 235 -7.78 6.65 18.91
CA THR A 235 -6.47 7.08 19.43
C THR A 235 -6.64 8.46 20.05
N ARG A 236 -6.51 8.55 21.38
CA ARG A 236 -6.53 9.84 22.07
C ARG A 236 -5.28 10.60 21.64
N GLN A 237 -5.47 11.73 21.00
CA GLN A 237 -4.38 12.62 20.66
C GLN A 237 -4.05 13.52 21.83
N SER A 238 -2.78 13.94 21.94
CA SER A 238 -2.41 14.98 22.90
C SER A 238 -3.12 16.29 22.53
N GLU A 239 -3.34 17.14 23.50
CA GLU A 239 -3.97 18.45 23.30
C GLU A 239 -3.21 19.28 22.27
N THR A 240 -1.88 19.22 22.26
CA THR A 240 -1.03 19.86 21.25
C THR A 240 -1.33 19.38 19.83
N VAL A 241 -1.53 18.06 19.64
CA VAL A 241 -1.90 17.50 18.31
C VAL A 241 -3.29 17.96 17.92
N VAL A 242 -4.26 17.94 18.84
CA VAL A 242 -5.62 18.41 18.58
C VAL A 242 -5.63 19.88 18.18
N ALA A 243 -4.89 20.72 18.90
CA ALA A 243 -4.75 22.13 18.59
C ALA A 243 -4.19 22.37 17.18
N ARG A 244 -3.11 21.66 16.81
CA ARG A 244 -2.55 21.72 15.45
C ARG A 244 -3.54 21.29 14.37
N LEU A 245 -4.31 20.22 14.63
CA LEU A 245 -5.28 19.70 13.67
C LEU A 245 -6.50 20.62 13.49
N LYS A 246 -6.89 21.39 14.52
CA LYS A 246 -7.97 22.40 14.37
C LYS A 246 -7.65 23.41 13.26
N PHE A 247 -6.39 23.77 13.10
CA PHE A 247 -5.93 24.78 12.15
C PHE A 247 -5.29 24.21 10.88
N THR A 248 -5.12 22.89 10.78
CA THR A 248 -4.69 22.26 9.54
C THR A 248 -5.92 21.88 8.72
N PRO A 249 -6.23 22.56 7.61
CA PRO A 249 -7.37 22.21 6.76
C PRO A 249 -7.28 20.81 6.18
N PRO A 250 -8.40 20.23 5.76
CA PRO A 250 -8.41 19.01 4.98
C PRO A 250 -7.49 19.11 3.74
N GLY A 251 -6.68 18.07 3.51
CA GLY A 251 -5.73 18.02 2.39
C GLY A 251 -4.34 18.58 2.69
N GLU A 252 -4.16 19.29 3.80
CA GLU A 252 -2.94 20.01 4.15
C GLU A 252 -2.12 19.31 5.25
N ASN A 253 -0.94 19.85 5.55
CA ASN A 253 0.01 19.33 6.53
C ASN A 253 0.59 20.46 7.40
N ALA A 254 1.45 20.11 8.37
CA ALA A 254 2.00 21.06 9.31
C ALA A 254 2.89 22.15 8.68
N TRP A 255 3.48 21.94 7.51
CA TRP A 255 4.27 22.97 6.84
C TRP A 255 3.41 24.10 6.31
N LYS A 256 2.16 23.80 5.99
CA LYS A 256 1.16 24.78 5.57
C LYS A 256 0.55 25.54 6.73
N LEU A 257 0.82 25.13 7.96
CA LEU A 257 0.23 25.76 9.14
C LEU A 257 0.58 27.26 9.22
N ASP A 258 1.80 27.64 8.80
CA ASP A 258 2.25 29.02 8.77
C ASP A 258 1.48 29.90 7.78
N GLU A 259 1.03 29.29 6.66
CA GLU A 259 0.20 29.95 5.65
C GLU A 259 -1.28 29.95 6.02
N LEU A 260 -1.68 29.08 6.97
CA LEU A 260 -3.07 28.78 7.28
C LEU A 260 -3.58 29.48 8.54
N VAL A 261 -2.68 29.84 9.46
CA VAL A 261 -3.01 30.70 10.60
C VAL A 261 -2.94 32.14 10.13
N ASP A 262 -3.93 32.53 9.33
CA ASP A 262 -4.10 33.89 8.87
C ASP A 262 -5.05 34.62 9.82
N PRO A 263 -4.55 35.59 10.61
CA PRO A 263 -5.41 36.34 11.54
C PRO A 263 -6.53 37.12 10.87
N GLU A 264 -6.47 37.31 9.55
CA GLU A 264 -7.54 37.96 8.78
C GLU A 264 -8.70 37.00 8.46
N LYS A 265 -8.47 35.68 8.56
CA LYS A 265 -9.47 34.63 8.29
C LYS A 265 -10.23 34.15 9.52
N TYR A 266 -9.69 34.37 10.70
CA TYR A 266 -10.25 33.88 11.95
C TYR A 266 -10.57 35.07 12.87
N SER A 267 -11.66 34.98 13.63
CA SER A 267 -11.98 35.96 14.66
C SER A 267 -10.97 35.87 15.82
N ASP A 268 -10.87 36.94 16.59
CA ASP A 268 -10.04 36.98 17.79
C ASP A 268 -10.41 35.88 18.78
N GLU A 269 -11.71 35.59 18.88
CA GLU A 269 -12.26 34.55 19.77
C GLU A 269 -11.81 33.17 19.32
N GLU A 270 -11.85 32.87 18.00
CA GLU A 270 -11.40 31.60 17.45
C GLU A 270 -9.89 31.40 17.66
N LEU A 271 -9.10 32.44 17.44
CA LEU A 271 -7.65 32.43 17.65
C LEU A 271 -7.29 32.26 19.14
N ASP A 272 -7.99 32.96 20.02
CA ASP A 272 -7.79 32.88 21.47
C ASP A 272 -8.19 31.49 22.01
N GLU A 273 -9.30 30.94 21.51
CA GLU A 273 -9.71 29.57 21.84
C GLU A 273 -8.70 28.52 21.35
N TYR A 274 -8.15 28.70 20.16
CA TYR A 274 -7.06 27.86 19.66
C TYR A 274 -5.85 27.88 20.58
N LEU A 275 -5.38 29.06 20.97
CA LEU A 275 -4.21 29.20 21.81
C LEU A 275 -4.40 28.54 23.18
N LYS A 276 -5.60 28.66 23.77
CA LYS A 276 -5.96 27.99 25.03
C LYS A 276 -5.95 26.47 24.97
N CYS A 277 -6.08 25.87 23.78
CA CYS A 277 -5.96 24.42 23.60
C CYS A 277 -4.51 23.92 23.64
N ILE A 278 -3.52 24.81 23.73
CA ILE A 278 -2.10 24.47 23.78
C ILE A 278 -1.69 24.32 25.26
N PRO A 279 -1.24 23.15 25.74
CA PRO A 279 -0.99 22.89 27.17
C PRO A 279 0.00 23.85 27.84
N TRP A 280 0.98 24.34 27.08
CA TRP A 280 2.01 25.25 27.57
C TRP A 280 1.72 26.73 27.25
N TYR A 281 0.51 27.02 26.73
CA TYR A 281 0.15 28.38 26.37
C TYR A 281 0.12 29.31 27.60
N GLU A 282 -0.57 28.90 28.66
CA GLU A 282 -0.73 29.70 29.89
C GLU A 282 0.60 29.88 30.65
N THR A 283 1.51 28.91 30.55
CA THR A 283 2.79 28.95 31.27
C THR A 283 3.90 29.60 30.47
N ASP A 284 3.95 29.36 29.14
CA ASP A 284 5.12 29.69 28.35
C ASP A 284 4.87 30.85 27.37
N ILE A 285 3.64 31.02 26.90
CA ILE A 285 3.29 32.00 25.85
C ILE A 285 2.54 33.21 26.43
N ALA A 286 1.44 32.98 27.13
CA ALA A 286 0.60 34.07 27.63
C ALA A 286 1.35 35.09 28.52
N PRO A 287 2.27 34.68 29.37
CA PRO A 287 3.05 35.63 30.19
C PRO A 287 4.00 36.51 29.37
N LYS A 288 4.49 36.04 28.21
CA LYS A 288 5.36 36.84 27.35
C LYS A 288 4.60 37.96 26.64
N PHE A 289 3.33 37.72 26.39
CA PHE A 289 2.45 38.66 25.63
C PHE A 289 1.16 38.91 26.43
N PRO A 290 1.19 39.69 27.50
CA PRO A 290 0.00 39.98 28.31
C PRO A 290 -0.95 40.92 27.57
N ILE A 291 -2.25 40.57 27.55
CA ILE A 291 -3.29 41.44 27.05
C ILE A 291 -3.53 42.53 28.09
N ARG A 292 -3.15 43.76 27.79
CA ARG A 292 -3.27 44.89 28.73
C ARG A 292 -4.57 45.69 28.59
N ASN A 293 -5.11 45.70 27.36
CA ASN A 293 -6.40 46.35 27.08
C ASN A 293 -7.04 45.74 25.81
N LEU A 294 -8.32 46.04 25.58
CA LEU A 294 -9.07 45.52 24.43
C LEU A 294 -8.56 46.02 23.07
N HIS A 295 -7.96 47.21 23.04
CA HIS A 295 -7.46 47.80 21.80
C HIS A 295 -6.24 47.04 21.24
N ASP A 296 -5.37 46.53 22.13
CA ASP A 296 -4.15 45.81 21.75
C ASP A 296 -4.38 44.30 21.64
N ARG A 297 -5.63 43.83 21.84
CA ARG A 297 -5.96 42.42 21.92
C ARG A 297 -5.54 41.68 20.63
N MET A 298 -5.91 42.21 19.46
CA MET A 298 -5.63 41.61 18.17
C MET A 298 -4.11 41.49 17.94
N GLU A 299 -3.38 42.56 18.22
CA GLU A 299 -1.92 42.58 18.06
C GLU A 299 -1.24 41.60 19.02
N THR A 300 -1.74 41.50 20.24
CA THR A 300 -1.26 40.52 21.24
C THR A 300 -1.56 39.09 20.81
N VAL A 301 -2.75 38.81 20.29
CA VAL A 301 -3.12 37.48 19.78
C VAL A 301 -2.23 37.10 18.60
N ARG A 302 -1.97 38.03 17.67
CA ARG A 302 -1.03 37.81 16.55
C ARG A 302 0.38 37.48 17.03
N ALA A 303 0.91 38.24 18.00
CA ALA A 303 2.22 37.97 18.57
C ALA A 303 2.31 36.57 19.23
N ARG A 304 1.25 36.18 19.95
CA ARG A 304 1.15 34.82 20.53
C ARG A 304 1.11 33.73 19.48
N ILE A 305 0.39 33.94 18.37
CA ILE A 305 0.34 33.01 17.25
C ILE A 305 1.72 32.84 16.60
N GLU A 306 2.44 33.94 16.36
CA GLU A 306 3.79 33.87 15.81
C GLU A 306 4.74 33.08 16.72
N GLU A 307 4.68 33.27 18.03
CA GLU A 307 5.48 32.49 18.96
C GLU A 307 5.11 30.98 18.92
N VAL A 308 3.81 30.65 18.83
CA VAL A 308 3.36 29.27 18.65
C VAL A 308 3.85 28.69 17.33
N ARG A 309 3.84 29.47 16.24
CA ARG A 309 4.38 29.08 14.92
C ARG A 309 5.85 28.73 15.01
N LEU A 310 6.66 29.50 15.71
CA LEU A 310 8.08 29.20 15.91
C LEU A 310 8.29 27.82 16.56
N HIS A 311 7.43 27.41 17.49
CA HIS A 311 7.46 26.08 18.08
C HIS A 311 6.95 24.96 17.14
N CYS A 312 6.09 25.29 16.19
CA CYS A 312 5.57 24.36 15.18
C CYS A 312 6.53 24.13 13.99
N GLN A 313 7.35 25.11 13.63
CA GLN A 313 8.30 25.08 12.52
C GLN A 313 9.44 24.03 12.66
N LYS A 314 9.58 23.36 13.80
CA LYS A 314 10.59 22.30 14.00
C LYS A 314 10.28 20.99 13.29
N ALA A 315 9.21 20.90 12.52
CA ALA A 315 8.87 19.70 11.76
C ALA A 315 9.82 19.57 10.54
N LYS A 316 10.77 18.64 10.63
CA LYS A 316 11.77 18.37 9.56
C LYS A 316 11.19 17.64 8.34
N MET A 317 9.91 17.24 8.35
CA MET A 317 9.29 16.42 7.31
C MET A 317 7.97 17.02 6.83
N SER A 318 7.80 17.14 5.52
CA SER A 318 6.62 17.74 4.86
C SER A 318 5.30 17.00 5.12
N HIS A 319 5.35 15.75 5.53
CA HIS A 319 4.15 14.92 5.74
C HIS A 319 3.72 14.78 7.21
N ILE A 320 4.30 15.59 8.10
CA ILE A 320 3.87 15.65 9.51
C ILE A 320 2.49 16.30 9.61
N TYR A 321 1.62 15.72 10.45
CA TYR A 321 0.23 16.15 10.67
C TYR A 321 -0.61 16.26 9.40
N ARG A 322 -0.36 15.39 8.42
CA ARG A 322 -1.07 15.40 7.15
C ARG A 322 -2.51 14.95 7.32
N ARG A 323 -3.45 15.83 7.01
CA ARG A 323 -4.89 15.52 6.99
C ARG A 323 -5.33 15.01 5.63
N LEU A 324 -6.31 14.10 5.62
CA LEU A 324 -6.95 13.67 4.38
C LEU A 324 -7.73 14.80 3.74
N ASP A 325 -7.80 14.79 2.40
CA ASP A 325 -8.76 15.58 1.63
C ASP A 325 -10.02 14.72 1.41
N PRO A 326 -11.20 15.15 1.87
CA PRO A 326 -12.43 14.37 1.71
C PRO A 326 -12.78 14.08 0.24
N ASN A 327 -12.34 14.93 -0.69
CA ASN A 327 -12.67 14.87 -2.11
C ASN A 327 -11.65 14.11 -2.96
N ARG A 328 -10.64 13.51 -2.33
CA ARG A 328 -9.58 12.75 -3.01
C ARG A 328 -9.41 11.35 -2.41
N PRO A 329 -8.78 10.42 -3.14
CA PRO A 329 -8.26 9.19 -2.55
C PRO A 329 -7.29 9.52 -1.41
N ALA A 330 -7.28 8.70 -0.37
CA ALA A 330 -6.35 8.86 0.75
C ALA A 330 -4.89 8.77 0.28
N TYR A 331 -3.98 9.37 1.02
CA TYR A 331 -2.54 9.14 0.82
C TYR A 331 -2.16 7.68 1.08
N THR A 332 -1.04 7.23 0.53
CA THR A 332 -0.54 5.87 0.79
C THR A 332 -0.42 5.60 2.29
N LEU A 333 -1.18 4.61 2.75
CA LEU A 333 -1.06 4.08 4.11
C LEU A 333 0.21 3.23 4.21
N THR A 334 1.06 3.57 5.18
CA THR A 334 2.29 2.83 5.46
C THR A 334 2.15 2.00 6.73
N GLY A 335 2.95 0.95 6.85
CA GLY A 335 3.02 0.12 8.06
C GLY A 335 3.66 0.85 9.24
N SER A 336 4.52 1.84 8.97
CA SER A 336 5.08 2.76 9.96
C SER A 336 4.07 3.86 10.30
N GLY A 337 4.23 4.46 11.44
CA GLY A 337 3.42 5.60 11.87
C GLY A 337 3.40 5.69 13.38
N GLY A 338 3.82 6.82 13.91
CA GLY A 338 3.83 7.17 15.32
C GLY A 338 4.02 8.68 15.46
N GLY A 339 3.57 9.26 16.55
CA GLY A 339 3.66 10.71 16.73
C GLY A 339 2.99 11.50 15.58
N GLY A 340 3.67 12.50 15.06
CA GLY A 340 3.16 13.39 14.01
C GLY A 340 3.08 12.79 12.61
N THR A 341 3.59 11.56 12.38
CA THR A 341 3.60 10.92 11.05
C THR A 341 2.32 10.14 10.73
N HIS A 342 1.33 10.16 11.61
CA HIS A 342 0.02 9.61 11.33
C HIS A 342 -0.69 10.38 10.20
N ILE A 343 -1.51 9.65 9.44
CA ILE A 343 -2.51 10.27 8.58
C ILE A 343 -3.72 10.59 9.46
N TYR A 344 -4.21 11.82 9.37
CA TYR A 344 -5.28 12.33 10.21
C TYR A 344 -6.60 12.42 9.44
N HIS A 345 -7.70 12.24 10.17
CA HIS A 345 -9.05 12.30 9.61
C HIS A 345 -9.36 13.71 9.07
N TYR A 346 -10.10 13.80 7.97
CA TYR A 346 -10.39 15.08 7.30
C TYR A 346 -11.28 16.02 8.15
N SER A 347 -12.21 15.51 8.96
CA SER A 347 -13.15 16.30 9.76
C SER A 347 -12.93 16.16 11.28
N GLU A 348 -12.34 15.05 11.76
CA GLU A 348 -12.07 14.85 13.17
C GLU A 348 -10.59 15.15 13.50
N HIS A 349 -10.31 15.63 14.73
CA HIS A 349 -8.95 16.01 15.15
C HIS A 349 -8.21 14.80 15.74
N ARG A 350 -8.09 13.74 14.96
CA ARG A 350 -7.47 12.47 15.36
C ARG A 350 -6.83 11.73 14.18
N ALA A 351 -5.92 10.82 14.52
CA ALA A 351 -5.43 9.85 13.56
C ALA A 351 -6.54 8.88 13.11
N LEU A 352 -6.37 8.28 11.93
CA LEU A 352 -7.24 7.23 11.45
C LEU A 352 -7.20 6.01 12.37
N THR A 353 -8.36 5.40 12.60
CA THR A 353 -8.46 4.08 13.28
C THR A 353 -7.97 2.97 12.35
N ASN A 354 -7.74 1.78 12.89
CA ASN A 354 -7.36 0.63 12.06
C ASN A 354 -8.49 0.19 11.13
N GLU A 355 -9.75 0.32 11.58
CA GLU A 355 -10.94 0.05 10.76
C GLU A 355 -11.02 0.98 9.54
N GLU A 356 -10.77 2.27 9.75
CA GLU A 356 -10.70 3.26 8.66
C GLU A 356 -9.56 2.96 7.69
N ARG A 357 -8.39 2.59 8.20
CA ARG A 357 -7.24 2.18 7.39
C ARG A 357 -7.54 0.92 6.59
N ALA A 358 -8.17 -0.09 7.20
CA ALA A 358 -8.54 -1.34 6.53
C ALA A 358 -9.56 -1.11 5.40
N ALA A 359 -10.54 -0.22 5.63
CA ALA A 359 -11.51 0.16 4.61
C ALA A 359 -10.86 0.89 3.43
N LEU A 360 -9.90 1.80 3.68
CA LEU A 360 -9.12 2.47 2.64
C LEU A 360 -8.20 1.52 1.87
N GLN A 361 -7.75 0.40 2.48
CA GLN A 361 -7.03 -0.70 1.82
C GLN A 361 -7.97 -1.71 1.17
N THR A 362 -9.26 -1.47 1.20
CA THR A 362 -10.30 -2.31 0.61
C THR A 362 -10.44 -3.72 1.20
N PHE A 363 -9.99 -3.92 2.45
CA PHE A 363 -10.29 -5.15 3.16
C PHE A 363 -11.80 -5.32 3.36
N PRO A 364 -12.34 -6.55 3.27
CA PRO A 364 -13.75 -6.81 3.53
C PRO A 364 -14.19 -6.35 4.92
N GLY A 365 -15.46 -5.94 5.04
CA GLY A 365 -15.99 -5.49 6.31
C GLY A 365 -16.05 -6.56 7.41
N ASP A 366 -16.02 -7.82 7.06
CA ASP A 366 -15.99 -9.00 7.94
C ASP A 366 -14.57 -9.51 8.23
N PHE A 367 -13.55 -8.94 7.57
CA PHE A 367 -12.16 -9.33 7.77
C PHE A 367 -11.71 -9.05 9.21
N THR A 368 -11.05 -10.02 9.84
CA THR A 368 -10.62 -9.96 11.23
C THR A 368 -9.10 -9.84 11.31
N PHE A 369 -8.60 -8.76 11.93
CA PHE A 369 -7.19 -8.60 12.25
C PHE A 369 -6.88 -9.07 13.67
N ILE A 370 -5.71 -9.71 13.85
CA ILE A 370 -5.21 -10.20 15.14
C ILE A 370 -3.86 -9.51 15.42
N GLY A 371 -3.66 -9.16 16.70
CA GLY A 371 -2.46 -8.50 17.20
C GLY A 371 -2.76 -7.20 17.93
N SER A 372 -1.71 -6.53 18.38
CA SER A 372 -1.77 -5.19 18.96
C SER A 372 -2.22 -4.16 17.90
N SER A 373 -2.71 -3.02 18.37
CA SER A 373 -3.12 -1.93 17.44
C SER A 373 -1.99 -1.50 16.49
N GLU A 374 -0.74 -1.59 16.92
CA GLU A 374 0.43 -1.27 16.09
C GLU A 374 0.71 -2.36 15.04
N GLU A 375 0.64 -3.63 15.44
CA GLU A 375 0.80 -4.77 14.53
C GLU A 375 -0.30 -4.77 13.47
N ILE A 376 -1.55 -4.51 13.85
CA ILE A 376 -2.68 -4.38 12.92
C ILE A 376 -2.44 -3.23 11.93
N ARG A 377 -2.00 -2.06 12.41
CA ARG A 377 -1.66 -0.94 11.54
C ARG A 377 -0.56 -1.31 10.54
N ARG A 378 0.47 -2.03 10.99
CA ARG A 378 1.56 -2.52 10.14
C ARG A 378 1.05 -3.50 9.10
N GLN A 379 0.25 -4.47 9.47
CA GLN A 379 -0.38 -5.44 8.57
C GLN A 379 -1.18 -4.74 7.46
N ILE A 380 -2.03 -3.78 7.82
CA ILE A 380 -2.84 -3.02 6.87
C ILE A 380 -1.97 -2.22 5.91
N GLY A 381 -0.97 -1.50 6.43
CA GLY A 381 -0.13 -0.61 5.62
C GLY A 381 0.79 -1.34 4.66
N MET A 382 1.20 -2.57 4.98
CA MET A 382 2.07 -3.39 4.13
C MET A 382 1.29 -4.18 3.07
N ALA A 383 0.00 -4.43 3.26
CA ALA A 383 -0.80 -5.24 2.36
C ALA A 383 -0.98 -4.60 0.97
N VAL A 384 -1.10 -5.45 -0.04
CA VAL A 384 -1.63 -5.06 -1.36
C VAL A 384 -3.14 -4.82 -1.22
N PRO A 385 -3.70 -3.72 -1.76
CA PRO A 385 -5.14 -3.48 -1.72
C PRO A 385 -5.91 -4.62 -2.39
N THR A 386 -6.91 -5.18 -1.68
CA THR A 386 -7.61 -6.38 -2.14
C THR A 386 -8.31 -6.18 -3.48
N LYS A 387 -8.97 -5.03 -3.68
CA LYS A 387 -9.58 -4.65 -4.97
C LYS A 387 -8.59 -4.55 -6.11
N GLY A 388 -7.39 -4.02 -5.84
CA GLY A 388 -6.34 -3.92 -6.84
C GLY A 388 -5.85 -5.30 -7.29
N ALA A 389 -5.56 -6.19 -6.33
CA ALA A 389 -5.16 -7.56 -6.62
C ALA A 389 -6.24 -8.36 -7.36
N GLU A 390 -7.52 -8.19 -6.99
CA GLU A 390 -8.66 -8.81 -7.66
C GLU A 390 -8.72 -8.45 -9.17
N LYS A 391 -8.47 -7.19 -9.52
CA LYS A 391 -8.43 -6.74 -10.92
C LYS A 391 -7.31 -7.41 -11.71
N ILE A 392 -6.14 -7.55 -11.10
CA ILE A 392 -4.97 -8.19 -11.72
C ILE A 392 -5.24 -9.69 -11.92
N PHE A 393 -5.69 -10.39 -10.91
CA PHE A 393 -6.03 -11.82 -11.00
C PHE A 393 -7.15 -12.07 -12.02
N GLY A 394 -8.19 -11.21 -12.05
CA GLY A 394 -9.25 -11.29 -13.03
C GLY A 394 -8.74 -11.14 -14.47
N ALA A 395 -7.78 -10.23 -14.71
CA ALA A 395 -7.16 -10.07 -16.03
C ALA A 395 -6.31 -11.30 -16.40
N ILE A 396 -5.60 -11.90 -15.44
CA ILE A 396 -4.86 -13.17 -15.68
C ILE A 396 -5.81 -14.29 -16.08
N LEU A 397 -6.92 -14.50 -15.34
CA LEU A 397 -7.90 -15.53 -15.70
C LEU A 397 -8.50 -15.30 -17.11
N LYS A 398 -8.82 -14.05 -17.45
CA LYS A 398 -9.30 -13.69 -18.79
C LYS A 398 -8.27 -13.96 -19.89
N THR A 399 -6.99 -13.71 -19.62
CA THR A 399 -5.89 -14.01 -20.53
C THR A 399 -5.83 -15.50 -20.83
N PHE A 400 -5.86 -16.36 -19.80
CA PHE A 400 -5.88 -17.80 -19.97
C PHE A 400 -7.15 -18.31 -20.64
N ALA A 401 -8.31 -17.74 -20.31
CA ALA A 401 -9.59 -18.07 -20.91
C ALA A 401 -9.76 -17.50 -22.33
N LYS A 402 -8.84 -16.70 -22.83
CA LYS A 402 -8.89 -15.97 -24.11
C LYS A 402 -10.16 -15.10 -24.23
N VAL A 403 -10.60 -14.54 -23.09
CA VAL A 403 -11.74 -13.61 -23.01
C VAL A 403 -11.21 -12.18 -23.12
N PRO A 404 -11.70 -11.39 -24.09
CA PRO A 404 -11.27 -9.99 -24.24
C PRO A 404 -11.55 -9.14 -23.00
N TYR A 405 -10.66 -8.20 -22.73
CA TYR A 405 -10.83 -7.16 -21.72
C TYR A 405 -10.09 -5.89 -22.15
N ASP A 406 -10.53 -4.75 -21.65
CA ASP A 406 -9.84 -3.48 -21.87
C ASP A 406 -8.49 -3.49 -21.16
N TYR A 407 -7.43 -3.11 -21.87
CA TYR A 407 -6.06 -3.16 -21.38
C TYR A 407 -5.29 -1.89 -21.75
N VAL A 408 -4.15 -1.72 -21.10
CA VAL A 408 -3.10 -0.76 -21.47
C VAL A 408 -2.00 -1.52 -22.17
N GLU A 409 -1.49 -0.98 -23.29
CA GLU A 409 -0.29 -1.57 -23.91
C GLU A 409 0.88 -1.52 -22.93
N PRO A 410 1.55 -2.65 -22.69
CA PRO A 410 2.72 -2.67 -21.83
C PRO A 410 3.84 -1.79 -22.39
N ASP A 411 4.58 -1.11 -21.50
CA ASP A 411 5.81 -0.45 -21.89
C ASP A 411 6.82 -1.49 -22.41
N PRO A 412 7.30 -1.38 -23.65
CA PRO A 412 8.25 -2.35 -24.21
C PRO A 412 9.54 -2.49 -23.40
N ALA A 413 9.97 -1.45 -22.68
CA ALA A 413 11.13 -1.48 -21.80
C ALA A 413 10.92 -2.36 -20.55
N LEU A 414 9.66 -2.66 -20.21
CA LEU A 414 9.25 -3.47 -19.05
C LEU A 414 8.67 -4.84 -19.44
N VAL A 415 8.91 -5.28 -20.69
CA VAL A 415 8.52 -6.60 -21.20
C VAL A 415 9.77 -7.44 -21.43
N PHE A 416 9.82 -8.63 -20.83
CA PHE A 416 10.96 -9.53 -20.95
C PHE A 416 10.52 -10.94 -21.33
N TYR A 417 11.33 -11.57 -22.16
CA TYR A 417 11.17 -12.96 -22.59
C TYR A 417 12.38 -13.77 -22.13
N PRO A 418 12.26 -15.10 -21.93
CA PRO A 418 13.38 -15.91 -21.58
C PRO A 418 14.42 -15.91 -22.72
N ASN A 419 15.69 -15.94 -22.35
CA ASN A 419 16.75 -16.10 -23.31
C ASN A 419 16.57 -17.45 -24.05
N LYS A 420 16.59 -17.45 -25.38
CA LYS A 420 16.59 -18.71 -26.14
C LYS A 420 17.74 -19.57 -25.63
N LYS A 421 17.43 -20.69 -24.98
CA LYS A 421 18.48 -21.70 -24.70
C LYS A 421 19.12 -22.02 -26.05
N ARG A 422 20.41 -21.73 -26.22
CA ARG A 422 21.16 -22.27 -27.34
C ARG A 422 21.03 -23.79 -27.23
N SER A 423 20.29 -24.41 -28.15
CA SER A 423 20.29 -25.87 -28.30
C SER A 423 21.74 -26.30 -28.44
N LYS A 424 22.25 -27.04 -27.44
CA LYS A 424 23.53 -27.74 -27.54
C LYS A 424 23.33 -28.93 -28.46
#